data_4edc93eee94a029d080c884c4d0c4b80
#
_entry.id   4edc93eee94a029d080c884c4d0c4b80
#
_cell.length_a   1.000
_cell.length_b   1.000
_cell.length_c   1.000
_cell.angle_alpha   90.00
_cell.angle_beta   90.00
_cell.angle_gamma   90.00
#
_symmetry.space_group_name_H-M   'P 1'
#
loop_
_entity.id
_entity.type
_entity.pdbx_description
1 polymer ?
#
loop_
_entity_poly.entity_id
_entity_poly.type
_entity_poly.pdbx_seq_one_letter_code
_entity_poly.pdbx_strand_id
1 'polypeptide(L)'
;MQRFLTFGVAAAWLVGCAAGVDRAEPVAIPFAPGACEVGVYQSADSFVTITRRGEGMRYTFNDGRTGNIGDGAQVECGEGVVQVDKSHIWQKRAMRVTNTEFESLGVRLAGQLIEPAEAGPNTPLVVLAHGSEELGWIEAVSYPYQFAGRGVSVFVYDKRGTGRSEGSYSQNFPQLADDLVAASFEAKRLAADRFGSFGLFGFSQGGWIVPLAAERAGADYIGIGYGLVVDILEEDASQVELELREAGYGDDVIAKAKEMTDVTARLAISGYSDGLEDLSALQTKYGDEDWFSLVRGGFSGIILGMSADDLGQNGIPMFDRLNIDWSIKPMDVLRDVNVPQLWVLAQNDREAPVSKTLEQLLALRGEGKDLKIFMFPDTDHGMWEYQQGSDGSRILTRVTDRYYDLLADWAGASLQPPYAMSEVK
;
A
#
# COMPACT_ATOMS: atom_id res chain seq x y z
N MET A 1 -14.66 84.98 40.47
CA MET A 1 -13.33 85.05 41.21
C MET A 1 -12.90 83.60 41.46
N GLN A 2 -12.03 83.07 40.64
CA GLN A 2 -11.15 81.98 41.04
C GLN A 2 -10.17 81.73 39.89
N ARG A 3 -8.90 81.87 40.26
CA ARG A 3 -7.77 81.80 39.33
C ARG A 3 -7.40 80.35 39.05
N PHE A 4 -7.22 80.03 37.77
CA PHE A 4 -6.60 78.74 37.34
C PHE A 4 -5.05 78.89 37.35
N LEU A 5 -4.43 77.97 38.05
CA LEU A 5 -3.00 77.73 38.02
C LEU A 5 -2.70 76.60 37.03
N THR A 6 -1.95 76.92 36.00
CA THR A 6 -1.43 75.98 35.03
C THR A 6 -0.09 75.45 35.51
N PHE A 7 0.04 74.11 35.73
CA PHE A 7 1.28 73.41 35.88
C PHE A 7 1.77 72.84 34.56
N GLY A 8 2.88 73.28 34.07
CA GLY A 8 3.52 72.69 32.91
C GLY A 8 4.31 71.41 33.32
N VAL A 9 4.08 70.30 32.62
CA VAL A 9 4.87 69.08 32.77
C VAL A 9 5.84 69.02 31.59
N ALA A 10 7.14 69.08 31.90
CA ALA A 10 8.19 68.86 30.92
C ALA A 10 8.31 67.33 30.62
N ALA A 11 8.11 66.97 29.37
CA ALA A 11 8.35 65.62 28.90
C ALA A 11 9.84 65.42 28.55
N ALA A 12 10.52 64.60 29.31
CA ALA A 12 11.88 64.16 28.99
C ALA A 12 11.82 63.02 28.00
N TRP A 13 12.37 63.15 26.82
CA TRP A 13 12.57 62.09 25.81
C TRP A 13 13.75 61.22 26.22
N LEU A 14 13.49 60.02 26.66
CA LEU A 14 14.47 58.94 26.75
C LEU A 14 14.65 58.30 25.38
N VAL A 15 15.78 58.59 24.72
CA VAL A 15 16.22 57.85 23.52
C VAL A 15 16.76 56.52 24.02
N GLY A 16 15.94 55.47 23.92
CA GLY A 16 16.36 54.09 24.12
C GLY A 16 17.13 53.61 22.89
N CYS A 17 18.43 53.38 23.02
CA CYS A 17 19.20 52.58 22.06
C CYS A 17 18.65 51.14 22.09
N ALA A 18 17.86 50.78 21.12
CA ALA A 18 17.55 49.37 20.85
C ALA A 18 18.82 48.73 20.25
N ALA A 19 19.53 47.94 21.06
CA ALA A 19 20.56 47.04 20.53
C ALA A 19 19.84 46.02 19.64
N GLY A 20 20.06 46.13 18.34
CA GLY A 20 19.63 45.12 17.37
C GLY A 20 20.32 43.81 17.74
N VAL A 21 19.52 42.82 18.12
CA VAL A 21 20.00 41.44 18.17
C VAL A 21 20.17 41.01 16.71
N ASP A 22 21.42 41.05 16.25
CA ASP A 22 21.79 40.38 14.99
C ASP A 22 21.37 38.93 15.10
N ARG A 23 20.26 38.58 14.47
CA ARG A 23 19.95 37.18 14.20
C ARG A 23 21.01 36.72 13.19
N ALA A 24 21.99 35.97 13.69
CA ALA A 24 22.91 35.25 12.82
C ALA A 24 22.10 34.53 11.75
N GLU A 25 22.34 34.89 10.49
CA GLU A 25 21.79 34.12 9.38
C GLU A 25 22.17 32.64 9.57
N PRO A 26 21.23 31.68 9.39
CA PRO A 26 21.57 30.27 9.52
C PRO A 26 22.72 29.97 8.54
N VAL A 27 23.86 29.54 9.08
CA VAL A 27 25.00 29.13 8.28
C VAL A 27 24.50 27.99 7.37
N ALA A 28 24.44 28.26 6.06
CA ALA A 28 24.08 27.27 5.08
C ALA A 28 25.07 26.10 5.18
N ILE A 29 24.61 24.95 5.63
CA ILE A 29 25.43 23.73 5.65
C ILE A 29 25.72 23.40 4.18
N PRO A 30 27.00 23.38 3.75
CA PRO A 30 27.34 23.09 2.38
C PRO A 30 26.92 21.63 2.10
N PHE A 31 26.08 21.42 1.07
CA PHE A 31 25.71 20.09 0.62
C PHE A 31 26.94 19.41 0.02
N ALA A 32 27.25 18.21 0.50
CA ALA A 32 28.23 17.31 -0.07
C ALA A 32 27.53 16.02 -0.45
N PRO A 33 27.57 15.60 -1.74
CA PRO A 33 27.02 14.32 -2.14
C PRO A 33 27.60 13.16 -1.33
N GLY A 34 26.75 12.22 -0.95
CA GLY A 34 27.13 11.08 -0.12
C GLY A 34 26.21 9.87 -0.35
N ALA A 35 26.46 8.81 0.42
CA ALA A 35 25.62 7.61 0.35
C ALA A 35 24.21 7.93 0.87
N CYS A 36 23.21 7.37 0.18
CA CYS A 36 21.82 7.41 0.62
C CYS A 36 21.60 6.51 1.83
N GLU A 37 20.92 7.03 2.82
CA GLU A 37 20.43 6.24 3.94
C GLU A 37 18.90 6.13 3.87
N VAL A 38 18.38 4.95 4.17
CA VAL A 38 16.94 4.73 4.29
C VAL A 38 16.38 5.53 5.45
N GLY A 39 15.20 6.13 5.25
CA GLY A 39 14.54 6.91 6.31
C GLY A 39 13.66 8.03 5.80
N VAL A 40 13.26 8.90 6.72
CA VAL A 40 12.45 10.10 6.48
C VAL A 40 13.33 11.33 6.58
N TYR A 41 13.25 12.22 5.60
CA TYR A 41 13.95 13.49 5.56
C TYR A 41 12.93 14.61 5.46
N GLN A 42 13.05 15.64 6.29
CA GLN A 42 12.01 16.62 6.52
C GLN A 42 12.54 18.05 6.43
N SER A 43 11.68 18.95 5.94
CA SER A 43 11.83 20.40 6.00
C SER A 43 10.44 21.02 6.20
N ALA A 44 10.26 21.74 7.31
CA ALA A 44 8.96 22.26 7.74
C ALA A 44 7.87 21.15 7.75
N ASP A 45 6.76 21.35 7.05
CA ASP A 45 5.63 20.43 7.00
C ASP A 45 5.73 19.37 5.88
N SER A 46 6.81 19.40 5.10
CA SER A 46 7.03 18.47 3.99
C SER A 46 8.13 17.46 4.33
N PHE A 47 7.96 16.22 3.85
CA PHE A 47 9.01 15.21 4.00
C PHE A 47 9.10 14.32 2.74
N VAL A 48 10.24 13.68 2.61
CA VAL A 48 10.53 12.68 1.61
C VAL A 48 11.07 11.43 2.29
N THR A 49 10.68 10.28 1.80
CA THR A 49 11.19 8.98 2.25
C THR A 49 12.19 8.46 1.25
N ILE A 50 13.29 7.88 1.75
CA ILE A 50 14.29 7.19 0.95
C ILE A 50 14.22 5.70 1.28
N THR A 51 14.14 4.86 0.25
CA THR A 51 14.04 3.40 0.37
C THR A 51 14.95 2.72 -0.65
N ARG A 52 15.22 1.42 -0.46
CA ARG A 52 15.99 0.61 -1.39
C ARG A 52 15.12 0.16 -2.57
N ARG A 53 15.72 0.05 -3.75
CA ARG A 53 15.07 -0.53 -4.93
C ARG A 53 16.09 -1.32 -5.74
N GLY A 54 16.12 -2.65 -5.53
CA GLY A 54 17.20 -3.47 -6.04
C GLY A 54 18.54 -2.99 -5.51
N GLU A 55 19.49 -2.71 -6.38
CA GLU A 55 20.79 -2.14 -6.00
C GLU A 55 20.78 -0.60 -5.88
N GLY A 56 19.68 0.05 -6.24
CA GLY A 56 19.52 1.49 -6.19
C GLY A 56 18.68 2.00 -5.02
N MET A 57 18.41 3.29 -5.05
CA MET A 57 17.57 3.97 -4.06
C MET A 57 16.42 4.71 -4.74
N ARG A 58 15.31 4.79 -4.04
CA ARG A 58 14.10 5.50 -4.49
C ARG A 58 13.70 6.54 -3.47
N TYR A 59 13.20 7.69 -3.93
CA TYR A 59 12.55 8.67 -3.08
C TYR A 59 11.03 8.68 -3.30
N THR A 60 10.26 8.98 -2.25
CA THR A 60 8.82 9.23 -2.33
C THR A 60 8.47 10.37 -1.37
N PHE A 61 7.96 11.48 -1.92
CA PHE A 61 7.49 12.62 -1.13
C PHE A 61 6.17 12.29 -0.38
N ASN A 62 5.86 13.06 0.63
CA ASN A 62 4.61 12.94 1.38
C ASN A 62 3.36 13.17 0.52
N ASP A 63 3.46 13.89 -0.59
CA ASP A 63 2.40 14.11 -1.57
C ASP A 63 2.32 13.01 -2.66
N GLY A 64 3.13 11.95 -2.58
CA GLY A 64 3.13 10.81 -3.50
C GLY A 64 4.05 10.94 -4.72
N ARG A 65 4.65 12.11 -5.00
CA ARG A 65 5.69 12.23 -6.05
C ARG A 65 6.84 11.30 -5.73
N THR A 66 7.37 10.62 -6.74
CA THR A 66 8.38 9.58 -6.54
C THR A 66 9.34 9.50 -7.72
N GLY A 67 10.53 8.96 -7.48
CA GLY A 67 11.53 8.73 -8.51
C GLY A 67 12.72 7.94 -7.97
N ASN A 68 13.63 7.57 -8.86
CA ASN A 68 14.86 6.91 -8.48
C ASN A 68 15.94 7.98 -8.17
N ILE A 69 16.80 7.69 -7.21
CA ILE A 69 18.01 8.48 -6.97
C ILE A 69 19.02 8.17 -8.07
N GLY A 70 19.62 9.19 -8.66
CA GLY A 70 20.60 9.08 -9.73
C GLY A 70 20.88 10.42 -10.38
N ASP A 71 21.63 10.43 -11.49
CA ASP A 71 21.99 11.64 -12.20
C ASP A 71 20.75 12.40 -12.70
N GLY A 72 20.66 13.66 -12.34
CA GLY A 72 19.53 14.52 -12.68
C GLY A 72 18.27 14.29 -11.88
N ALA A 73 18.30 13.46 -10.82
CA ALA A 73 17.18 13.25 -9.93
C ALA A 73 16.78 14.54 -9.19
N GLN A 74 15.50 14.63 -8.84
CA GLN A 74 14.97 15.71 -8.01
C GLN A 74 15.55 15.70 -6.59
N VAL A 75 15.98 14.53 -6.11
CA VAL A 75 16.54 14.32 -4.77
C VAL A 75 17.95 13.74 -4.89
N GLU A 76 18.90 14.39 -4.24
CA GLU A 76 20.29 13.95 -4.12
C GLU A 76 20.63 13.68 -2.64
N CYS A 77 21.40 12.64 -2.35
CA CYS A 77 21.75 12.25 -0.99
C CYS A 77 23.07 12.85 -0.52
N GLY A 78 23.12 13.24 0.76
CA GLY A 78 24.29 13.57 1.53
C GLY A 78 24.27 12.88 2.90
N GLU A 79 25.32 13.06 3.70
CA GLU A 79 25.40 12.44 5.03
C GLU A 79 24.34 13.03 5.98
N GLY A 80 23.34 12.23 6.36
CA GLY A 80 22.24 12.67 7.23
C GLY A 80 21.29 13.71 6.61
N VAL A 81 21.44 14.04 5.34
CA VAL A 81 20.62 15.05 4.64
C VAL A 81 20.27 14.58 3.23
N VAL A 82 19.24 15.20 2.66
CA VAL A 82 19.01 15.17 1.22
C VAL A 82 18.90 16.58 0.67
N GLN A 83 19.36 16.78 -0.55
CA GLN A 83 19.12 18.00 -1.29
C GLN A 83 17.95 17.79 -2.26
N VAL A 84 16.95 18.66 -2.18
CA VAL A 84 15.77 18.66 -3.03
C VAL A 84 15.85 19.84 -3.99
N ASP A 85 15.55 19.62 -5.28
CA ASP A 85 15.55 20.62 -6.34
C ASP A 85 16.85 21.44 -6.39
N LYS A 86 17.99 20.81 -6.09
CA LYS A 86 19.35 21.41 -6.12
C LYS A 86 19.56 22.62 -5.17
N SER A 87 18.61 22.90 -4.29
CA SER A 87 18.64 24.13 -3.48
C SER A 87 18.17 23.95 -2.03
N HIS A 88 17.33 22.97 -1.74
CA HIS A 88 16.73 22.81 -0.40
C HIS A 88 17.34 21.62 0.33
N ILE A 89 17.97 21.85 1.47
CA ILE A 89 18.54 20.81 2.32
C ILE A 89 17.50 20.37 3.34
N TRP A 90 17.15 19.09 3.32
CA TRP A 90 16.23 18.47 4.26
C TRP A 90 16.99 17.53 5.18
N GLN A 91 16.67 17.59 6.47
CA GLN A 91 17.37 16.85 7.51
C GLN A 91 16.73 15.46 7.72
N LYS A 92 17.55 14.45 7.96
CA LYS A 92 17.05 13.14 8.37
C LYS A 92 16.33 13.25 9.71
N ARG A 93 15.06 12.82 9.74
CA ARG A 93 14.26 12.78 10.96
C ARG A 93 14.72 11.62 11.85
N ALA A 94 14.91 11.90 13.14
CA ALA A 94 15.20 10.83 14.10
C ALA A 94 14.01 9.88 14.24
N MET A 95 14.27 8.59 14.07
CA MET A 95 13.31 7.51 14.25
C MET A 95 13.95 6.45 15.15
N ARG A 96 13.13 5.77 15.95
CA ARG A 96 13.56 4.56 16.63
C ARG A 96 13.29 3.38 15.70
N VAL A 97 14.35 2.69 15.28
CA VAL A 97 14.26 1.53 14.38
C VAL A 97 14.77 0.30 15.13
N THR A 98 13.92 -0.72 15.24
CA THR A 98 14.26 -1.98 15.92
C THR A 98 14.09 -3.13 14.94
N ASN A 99 15.17 -3.77 14.56
CA ASN A 99 15.15 -5.01 13.78
C ASN A 99 14.91 -6.20 14.70
N THR A 100 14.17 -7.19 14.21
CA THR A 100 13.82 -8.39 14.97
C THR A 100 13.67 -9.58 14.04
N GLU A 101 13.67 -10.76 14.63
CA GLU A 101 13.20 -12.00 14.04
C GLU A 101 12.13 -12.60 14.95
N PHE A 102 11.10 -13.21 14.38
CA PHE A 102 10.02 -13.87 15.11
C PHE A 102 9.60 -15.15 14.39
N GLU A 103 8.95 -16.04 15.09
CA GLU A 103 8.51 -17.32 14.53
C GLU A 103 7.03 -17.32 14.18
N SER A 104 6.71 -17.92 13.03
CA SER A 104 5.36 -18.23 12.61
C SER A 104 5.33 -19.59 11.93
N LEU A 105 4.51 -20.52 12.46
CA LEU A 105 4.36 -21.89 11.92
C LEU A 105 5.69 -22.61 11.71
N GLY A 106 6.64 -22.43 12.64
CA GLY A 106 7.98 -23.04 12.57
C GLY A 106 8.92 -22.40 11.54
N VAL A 107 8.58 -21.24 10.99
CA VAL A 107 9.41 -20.46 10.06
C VAL A 107 9.83 -19.16 10.74
N ARG A 108 11.10 -18.81 10.61
CA ARG A 108 11.65 -17.56 11.13
C ARG A 108 11.45 -16.43 10.11
N LEU A 109 10.76 -15.37 10.55
CA LEU A 109 10.45 -14.19 9.76
C LEU A 109 11.23 -12.99 10.28
N ALA A 110 11.76 -12.17 9.37
CA ALA A 110 12.41 -10.91 9.69
C ALA A 110 11.39 -9.79 9.79
N GLY A 111 11.52 -8.95 10.81
CA GLY A 111 10.65 -7.81 11.05
C GLY A 111 11.43 -6.55 11.45
N GLN A 112 10.79 -5.41 11.29
CA GLN A 112 11.31 -4.11 11.68
C GLN A 112 10.20 -3.23 12.23
N LEU A 113 10.39 -2.75 13.47
CA LEU A 113 9.55 -1.70 14.06
C LEU A 113 10.18 -0.33 13.80
N ILE A 114 9.43 0.57 13.22
CA ILE A 114 9.82 1.96 12.96
C ILE A 114 8.89 2.86 13.76
N GLU A 115 9.43 3.62 14.70
CA GLU A 115 8.69 4.50 15.58
C GLU A 115 9.17 5.94 15.43
N PRO A 116 8.26 6.94 15.44
CA PRO A 116 8.65 8.32 15.70
C PRO A 116 9.46 8.40 16.98
N ALA A 117 10.45 9.30 17.07
CA ALA A 117 11.30 9.43 18.26
C ALA A 117 10.49 9.74 19.53
N GLU A 118 9.37 10.44 19.36
CA GLU A 118 8.42 10.86 20.39
C GLU A 118 7.29 9.85 20.66
N ALA A 119 7.35 8.65 20.08
CA ALA A 119 6.32 7.62 20.26
C ALA A 119 6.05 7.33 21.75
N GLY A 120 4.78 7.29 22.11
CA GLY A 120 4.29 7.13 23.48
C GLY A 120 2.89 6.48 23.53
N PRO A 121 2.25 6.47 24.71
CA PRO A 121 1.02 5.70 24.96
C PRO A 121 -0.20 6.15 24.12
N ASN A 122 -0.11 7.26 23.38
CA ASN A 122 -1.17 7.71 22.47
C ASN A 122 -0.80 7.55 21.00
N THR A 123 0.39 7.05 20.69
CA THR A 123 0.83 6.84 19.31
C THR A 123 0.14 5.62 18.72
N PRO A 124 -0.50 5.70 17.53
CA PRO A 124 -1.03 4.52 16.87
C PRO A 124 0.11 3.55 16.47
N LEU A 125 -0.15 2.25 16.62
CA LEU A 125 0.73 1.19 16.12
C LEU A 125 0.01 0.42 15.02
N VAL A 126 0.67 0.25 13.87
CA VAL A 126 0.12 -0.53 12.77
C VAL A 126 1.08 -1.62 12.32
N VAL A 127 0.53 -2.74 11.85
CA VAL A 127 1.28 -3.79 11.16
C VAL A 127 0.81 -3.85 9.71
N LEU A 128 1.75 -3.95 8.77
CA LEU A 128 1.48 -3.93 7.34
C LEU A 128 1.51 -5.35 6.75
N ALA A 129 0.46 -5.71 6.03
CA ALA A 129 0.38 -6.94 5.23
C ALA A 129 0.63 -6.63 3.76
N HIS A 130 1.51 -7.42 3.16
CA HIS A 130 1.94 -7.27 1.76
C HIS A 130 0.86 -7.56 0.73
N GLY A 131 1.09 -7.09 -0.51
CA GLY A 131 0.47 -7.60 -1.72
C GLY A 131 1.03 -8.97 -2.15
N SER A 132 0.74 -9.37 -3.40
CA SER A 132 1.16 -10.67 -3.97
C SER A 132 2.62 -10.69 -4.44
N GLU A 133 3.34 -9.57 -4.43
CA GLU A 133 4.71 -9.51 -4.89
C GLU A 133 5.66 -10.45 -4.11
N GLU A 134 6.59 -11.09 -4.82
CA GLU A 134 7.63 -11.98 -4.26
C GLU A 134 8.87 -11.15 -3.86
N LEU A 135 8.65 -10.15 -2.99
CA LEU A 135 9.65 -9.17 -2.56
C LEU A 135 9.56 -8.92 -1.05
N GLY A 136 10.70 -8.79 -0.37
CA GLY A 136 10.75 -8.32 1.01
C GLY A 136 10.46 -6.82 1.11
N TRP A 137 9.79 -6.41 2.19
CA TRP A 137 9.36 -5.02 2.39
C TRP A 137 10.27 -4.19 3.28
N ILE A 138 11.11 -4.85 4.11
CA ILE A 138 12.01 -4.14 5.02
C ILE A 138 12.98 -3.28 4.20
N GLU A 139 12.94 -1.97 4.43
CA GLU A 139 13.70 -0.94 3.73
C GLU A 139 13.40 -0.78 2.22
N ALA A 140 12.50 -1.61 1.64
CA ALA A 140 12.28 -1.66 0.20
C ALA A 140 11.05 -0.86 -0.27
N VAL A 141 10.09 -0.60 0.61
CA VAL A 141 8.85 0.11 0.27
C VAL A 141 8.69 1.39 1.09
N SER A 142 8.00 2.38 0.54
CA SER A 142 7.81 3.68 1.19
C SER A 142 6.77 3.67 2.30
N TYR A 143 5.81 2.75 2.30
CA TYR A 143 4.69 2.72 3.23
C TYR A 143 5.09 2.86 4.71
N PRO A 144 6.04 2.08 5.26
CA PRO A 144 6.42 2.21 6.67
C PRO A 144 6.92 3.61 7.02
N TYR A 145 7.70 4.21 6.13
CA TYR A 145 8.26 5.54 6.32
C TYR A 145 7.24 6.65 6.09
N GLN A 146 6.23 6.43 5.22
CA GLN A 146 5.12 7.36 5.03
C GLN A 146 4.22 7.41 6.28
N PHE A 147 3.95 6.29 6.93
CA PHE A 147 3.25 6.24 8.21
C PHE A 147 4.09 6.89 9.34
N ALA A 148 5.36 6.49 9.47
CA ALA A 148 6.23 7.00 10.52
C ALA A 148 6.49 8.52 10.39
N GLY A 149 6.58 9.02 9.16
CA GLY A 149 6.67 10.45 8.86
C GLY A 149 5.44 11.24 9.33
N ARG A 150 4.28 10.58 9.46
CA ARG A 150 3.02 11.13 9.97
C ARG A 150 2.73 10.84 11.44
N GLY A 151 3.73 10.33 12.17
CA GLY A 151 3.59 10.10 13.61
C GLY A 151 2.97 8.76 14.01
N VAL A 152 2.88 7.80 13.10
CA VAL A 152 2.36 6.44 13.35
C VAL A 152 3.53 5.47 13.53
N SER A 153 3.53 4.66 14.57
CA SER A 153 4.46 3.54 14.74
C SER A 153 4.07 2.39 13.82
N VAL A 154 5.04 1.83 13.10
CA VAL A 154 4.79 0.85 12.05
C VAL A 154 5.67 -0.38 12.22
N PHE A 155 5.06 -1.55 12.19
CA PHE A 155 5.79 -2.79 12.05
C PHE A 155 5.63 -3.33 10.62
N VAL A 156 6.74 -3.59 9.99
CA VAL A 156 6.84 -4.22 8.68
C VAL A 156 7.67 -5.49 8.80
N TYR A 157 7.34 -6.49 8.02
CA TYR A 157 8.12 -7.74 7.99
C TYR A 157 8.29 -8.21 6.54
N ASP A 158 9.31 -9.01 6.31
CA ASP A 158 9.45 -9.71 5.04
C ASP A 158 8.56 -10.95 5.08
N LYS A 159 7.66 -11.08 4.12
CA LYS A 159 6.77 -12.24 3.96
C LYS A 159 7.61 -13.52 3.82
N ARG A 160 7.09 -14.68 4.31
CA ARG A 160 7.78 -15.97 4.18
C ARG A 160 8.33 -16.20 2.77
N GLY A 161 9.56 -16.70 2.67
CA GLY A 161 10.24 -16.94 1.40
C GLY A 161 10.67 -15.69 0.64
N THR A 162 10.61 -14.50 1.26
CA THR A 162 11.05 -13.23 0.64
C THR A 162 12.06 -12.50 1.53
N GLY A 163 12.84 -11.61 0.94
CA GLY A 163 13.77 -10.74 1.65
C GLY A 163 14.70 -11.48 2.60
N ARG A 164 14.59 -11.18 3.91
CA ARG A 164 15.38 -11.74 5.00
C ARG A 164 14.68 -12.90 5.72
N SER A 165 13.42 -13.19 5.37
CA SER A 165 12.62 -14.25 5.98
C SER A 165 12.91 -15.61 5.38
N GLU A 166 12.86 -16.63 6.22
CA GLU A 166 12.97 -18.03 5.82
C GLU A 166 11.67 -18.58 5.21
N GLY A 167 11.67 -19.86 4.88
CA GLY A 167 10.55 -20.60 4.33
C GLY A 167 10.45 -20.49 2.81
N SER A 168 9.27 -20.81 2.30
CA SER A 168 8.93 -20.70 0.88
C SER A 168 7.87 -19.64 0.67
N TYR A 169 7.96 -18.93 -0.44
CA TYR A 169 6.91 -17.99 -0.87
C TYR A 169 5.57 -18.73 -0.97
N SER A 170 4.50 -18.07 -0.55
CA SER A 170 3.16 -18.65 -0.51
C SER A 170 2.10 -17.57 -0.76
N GLN A 171 1.03 -17.95 -1.41
CA GLN A 171 -0.21 -17.16 -1.52
C GLN A 171 -1.37 -17.86 -0.79
N ASN A 172 -1.08 -18.67 0.20
CA ASN A 172 -2.09 -19.23 1.10
C ASN A 172 -2.52 -18.19 2.14
N PHE A 173 -3.68 -17.58 1.95
CA PHE A 173 -4.13 -16.46 2.79
C PHE A 173 -4.29 -16.82 4.26
N PRO A 174 -4.84 -18.00 4.66
CA PRO A 174 -4.83 -18.43 6.05
C PRO A 174 -3.42 -18.49 6.65
N GLN A 175 -2.45 -19.04 5.91
CA GLN A 175 -1.05 -19.11 6.37
C GLN A 175 -0.43 -17.73 6.50
N LEU A 176 -0.68 -16.84 5.54
CA LEU A 176 -0.19 -15.46 5.58
C LEU A 176 -0.88 -14.65 6.69
N ALA A 177 -2.13 -14.97 7.02
CA ALA A 177 -2.82 -14.39 8.17
C ALA A 177 -2.22 -14.86 9.50
N ASP A 178 -1.78 -16.13 9.61
CA ASP A 178 -1.02 -16.61 10.77
C ASP A 178 0.29 -15.85 10.94
N ASP A 179 1.00 -15.58 9.85
CA ASP A 179 2.21 -14.75 9.85
C ASP A 179 1.93 -13.33 10.33
N LEU A 180 0.84 -12.72 9.86
CA LEU A 180 0.42 -11.38 10.27
C LEU A 180 0.03 -11.32 11.74
N VAL A 181 -0.61 -12.37 12.27
CA VAL A 181 -0.91 -12.48 13.71
C VAL A 181 0.38 -12.57 14.53
N ALA A 182 1.33 -13.41 14.10
CA ALA A 182 2.64 -13.53 14.77
C ALA A 182 3.41 -12.19 14.74
N ALA A 183 3.42 -11.53 13.58
CA ALA A 183 4.01 -10.19 13.42
C ALA A 183 3.35 -9.15 14.34
N SER A 184 2.02 -9.26 14.54
CA SER A 184 1.27 -8.37 15.43
C SER A 184 1.65 -8.52 16.91
N PHE A 185 1.85 -9.75 17.36
CA PHE A 185 2.34 -9.99 18.71
C PHE A 185 3.76 -9.48 18.91
N GLU A 186 4.63 -9.68 17.93
CA GLU A 186 6.01 -9.17 17.98
C GLU A 186 6.03 -7.65 17.97
N ALA A 187 5.23 -6.99 17.13
CA ALA A 187 5.10 -5.54 17.10
C ALA A 187 4.68 -4.96 18.45
N LYS A 188 3.65 -5.53 19.08
CA LYS A 188 3.17 -5.12 20.40
C LYS A 188 4.23 -5.36 21.48
N ARG A 189 4.94 -6.47 21.44
CA ARG A 189 6.03 -6.78 22.37
C ARG A 189 7.16 -5.74 22.29
N LEU A 190 7.56 -5.35 21.08
CA LEU A 190 8.64 -4.38 20.85
C LEU A 190 8.20 -2.95 21.20
N ALA A 191 6.99 -2.56 20.83
CA ALA A 191 6.45 -1.24 21.13
C ALA A 191 6.16 -1.08 22.62
N ALA A 192 5.85 -2.17 23.36
CA ALA A 192 5.52 -2.17 24.77
C ALA A 192 4.49 -1.06 25.13
N ASP A 193 4.85 -0.12 26.04
CA ASP A 193 3.95 0.94 26.49
C ASP A 193 3.92 2.19 25.57
N ARG A 194 4.50 2.09 24.37
CA ARG A 194 4.64 3.22 23.44
C ARG A 194 3.60 3.24 22.32
N PHE A 195 2.44 2.64 22.56
CA PHE A 195 1.31 2.76 21.64
C PHE A 195 -0.02 2.84 22.37
N GLY A 196 -1.03 3.45 21.73
CA GLY A 196 -2.40 3.57 22.24
C GLY A 196 -3.36 2.63 21.52
N SER A 197 -3.62 2.86 20.24
CA SER A 197 -4.45 2.01 19.38
C SER A 197 -3.59 1.10 18.52
N PHE A 198 -4.16 -0.04 18.12
CA PHE A 198 -3.49 -1.02 17.29
C PHE A 198 -4.33 -1.40 16.07
N GLY A 199 -3.75 -1.26 14.86
CA GLY A 199 -4.43 -1.57 13.61
C GLY A 199 -3.63 -2.45 12.68
N LEU A 200 -4.35 -3.05 11.71
CA LEU A 200 -3.76 -3.79 10.60
C LEU A 200 -4.04 -3.07 9.28
N PHE A 201 -3.03 -2.95 8.43
CA PHE A 201 -3.20 -2.46 7.08
C PHE A 201 -2.78 -3.51 6.07
N GLY A 202 -3.63 -3.72 5.06
CA GLY A 202 -3.37 -4.62 3.95
C GLY A 202 -3.41 -3.88 2.61
N PHE A 203 -2.60 -4.33 1.68
CA PHE A 203 -2.50 -3.75 0.34
C PHE A 203 -2.67 -4.85 -0.70
N SER A 204 -3.52 -4.61 -1.73
CA SER A 204 -3.80 -5.62 -2.76
C SER A 204 -4.23 -6.96 -2.11
N GLN A 205 -3.48 -8.05 -2.27
CA GLN A 205 -3.68 -9.34 -1.61
C GLN A 205 -3.94 -9.21 -0.09
N GLY A 206 -3.41 -8.17 0.54
CA GLY A 206 -3.67 -7.87 1.95
C GLY A 206 -5.14 -7.67 2.28
N GLY A 207 -5.99 -7.38 1.29
CA GLY A 207 -7.45 -7.32 1.42
C GLY A 207 -8.09 -8.65 1.82
N TRP A 208 -7.48 -9.78 1.45
CA TRP A 208 -7.90 -11.12 1.89
C TRP A 208 -7.25 -11.54 3.21
N ILE A 209 -6.02 -11.10 3.47
CA ILE A 209 -5.20 -11.54 4.62
C ILE A 209 -5.62 -10.83 5.90
N VAL A 210 -5.77 -9.50 5.85
CA VAL A 210 -6.03 -8.68 7.05
C VAL A 210 -7.35 -9.05 7.73
N PRO A 211 -8.48 -9.26 7.03
CA PRO A 211 -9.71 -9.69 7.67
C PRO A 211 -9.58 -11.02 8.43
N LEU A 212 -8.83 -11.99 7.88
CA LEU A 212 -8.57 -13.29 8.51
C LEU A 212 -7.74 -13.17 9.81
N ALA A 213 -6.93 -12.13 9.92
CA ALA A 213 -6.03 -11.90 11.06
C ALA A 213 -6.63 -10.98 12.13
N ALA A 214 -7.58 -10.11 11.79
CA ALA A 214 -7.98 -8.95 12.57
C ALA A 214 -8.35 -9.28 14.03
N GLU A 215 -9.27 -10.22 14.25
CA GLU A 215 -9.70 -10.63 15.60
C GLU A 215 -8.57 -11.32 16.37
N ARG A 216 -7.89 -12.27 15.73
CA ARG A 216 -6.79 -13.04 16.35
C ARG A 216 -5.59 -12.17 16.74
N ALA A 217 -5.33 -11.14 15.96
CA ALA A 217 -4.30 -10.13 16.26
C ALA A 217 -4.75 -9.13 17.34
N GLY A 218 -6.04 -9.08 17.67
CA GLY A 218 -6.62 -8.09 18.56
C GLY A 218 -6.46 -6.67 18.00
N ALA A 219 -6.86 -6.48 16.74
CA ALA A 219 -6.87 -5.18 16.10
C ALA A 219 -8.07 -4.35 16.58
N ASP A 220 -7.86 -3.04 16.79
CA ASP A 220 -8.92 -2.08 17.10
C ASP A 220 -9.62 -1.59 15.82
N TYR A 221 -8.94 -1.66 14.67
CA TYR A 221 -9.43 -1.27 13.34
C TYR A 221 -8.57 -1.93 12.25
N ILE A 222 -9.10 -1.94 11.02
CA ILE A 222 -8.34 -2.35 9.84
C ILE A 222 -8.41 -1.29 8.74
N GLY A 223 -7.39 -1.29 7.85
CA GLY A 223 -7.36 -0.46 6.65
C GLY A 223 -6.88 -1.26 5.44
N ILE A 224 -7.60 -1.17 4.33
CA ILE A 224 -7.29 -1.88 3.09
C ILE A 224 -7.10 -0.87 1.97
N GLY A 225 -5.93 -0.89 1.34
CA GLY A 225 -5.62 -0.12 0.13
C GLY A 225 -5.68 -1.01 -1.11
N TYR A 226 -6.44 -0.59 -2.14
CA TYR A 226 -6.59 -1.26 -3.43
C TYR A 226 -6.71 -2.79 -3.36
N GLY A 227 -7.41 -3.27 -2.33
CA GLY A 227 -7.72 -4.69 -2.15
C GLY A 227 -9.10 -5.05 -2.68
N LEU A 228 -9.40 -6.36 -2.70
CA LEU A 228 -10.65 -6.91 -3.18
C LEU A 228 -11.40 -7.66 -2.08
N VAL A 229 -12.69 -7.83 -2.31
CA VAL A 229 -13.58 -8.68 -1.49
C VAL A 229 -14.22 -9.82 -2.26
N VAL A 230 -13.91 -9.93 -3.55
CA VAL A 230 -14.26 -11.08 -4.39
C VAL A 230 -13.23 -12.19 -4.19
N ASP A 231 -13.55 -13.43 -4.53
CA ASP A 231 -12.55 -14.51 -4.52
C ASP A 231 -11.59 -14.39 -5.73
N ILE A 232 -10.50 -15.15 -5.68
CA ILE A 232 -9.43 -15.08 -6.70
C ILE A 232 -9.94 -15.41 -8.10
N LEU A 233 -10.91 -16.33 -8.21
CA LEU A 233 -11.48 -16.74 -9.51
C LEU A 233 -12.34 -15.63 -10.10
N GLU A 234 -13.10 -14.95 -9.27
CA GLU A 234 -13.91 -13.80 -9.65
C GLU A 234 -13.04 -12.58 -9.99
N GLU A 235 -11.91 -12.38 -9.29
CA GLU A 235 -10.91 -11.37 -9.64
C GLU A 235 -10.38 -11.59 -11.05
N ASP A 236 -9.88 -12.79 -11.34
CA ASP A 236 -9.35 -13.17 -12.65
C ASP A 236 -10.36 -12.93 -13.78
N ALA A 237 -11.60 -13.42 -13.60
CA ALA A 237 -12.65 -13.22 -14.58
C ALA A 237 -13.03 -11.74 -14.77
N SER A 238 -13.03 -10.96 -13.70
CA SER A 238 -13.31 -9.51 -13.75
C SER A 238 -12.21 -8.73 -14.43
N GLN A 239 -10.95 -9.11 -14.24
CA GLN A 239 -9.80 -8.53 -14.94
C GLN A 239 -9.89 -8.81 -16.44
N VAL A 240 -10.17 -10.07 -16.84
CA VAL A 240 -10.35 -10.44 -18.25
C VAL A 240 -11.48 -9.63 -18.90
N GLU A 241 -12.63 -9.51 -18.23
CA GLU A 241 -13.74 -8.69 -18.75
C GLU A 241 -13.33 -7.22 -18.94
N LEU A 242 -12.66 -6.63 -17.94
CA LEU A 242 -12.22 -5.23 -17.99
C LEU A 242 -11.24 -5.01 -19.16
N GLU A 243 -10.22 -5.85 -19.28
CA GLU A 243 -9.20 -5.72 -20.33
C GLU A 243 -9.81 -5.83 -21.75
N LEU A 244 -10.74 -6.75 -21.97
CA LEU A 244 -11.44 -6.87 -23.25
C LEU A 244 -12.36 -5.69 -23.54
N ARG A 245 -13.09 -5.16 -22.55
CA ARG A 245 -13.92 -3.97 -22.72
C ARG A 245 -13.07 -2.74 -23.02
N GLU A 246 -11.94 -2.55 -22.36
CA GLU A 246 -10.99 -1.46 -22.66
C GLU A 246 -10.41 -1.58 -24.07
N ALA A 247 -10.24 -2.79 -24.58
CA ALA A 247 -9.85 -3.06 -25.97
C ALA A 247 -10.98 -2.86 -26.98
N GLY A 248 -12.21 -2.54 -26.53
CA GLY A 248 -13.36 -2.20 -27.38
C GLY A 248 -14.23 -3.41 -27.78
N TYR A 249 -14.05 -4.56 -27.17
CA TYR A 249 -14.88 -5.74 -27.43
C TYR A 249 -16.23 -5.69 -26.72
N GLY A 250 -17.26 -6.21 -27.38
CA GLY A 250 -18.64 -6.24 -26.90
C GLY A 250 -18.99 -7.51 -26.10
N ASP A 251 -20.27 -7.58 -25.68
CA ASP A 251 -20.79 -8.65 -24.81
C ASP A 251 -20.66 -10.04 -25.43
N ASP A 252 -20.65 -10.16 -26.75
CA ASP A 252 -20.48 -11.43 -27.46
C ASP A 252 -19.06 -12.04 -27.26
N VAL A 253 -18.03 -11.21 -27.24
CA VAL A 253 -16.65 -11.62 -26.94
C VAL A 253 -16.48 -11.87 -25.45
N ILE A 254 -17.06 -11.02 -24.61
CA ILE A 254 -17.03 -11.20 -23.15
C ILE A 254 -17.65 -12.56 -22.74
N ALA A 255 -18.79 -12.93 -23.36
CA ALA A 255 -19.42 -14.23 -23.10
C ALA A 255 -18.50 -15.42 -23.46
N LYS A 256 -17.76 -15.33 -24.58
CA LYS A 256 -16.78 -16.35 -24.99
C LYS A 256 -15.57 -16.39 -24.05
N ALA A 257 -15.06 -15.23 -23.63
CA ALA A 257 -13.98 -15.14 -22.66
C ALA A 257 -14.40 -15.74 -21.30
N LYS A 258 -15.67 -15.57 -20.92
CA LYS A 258 -16.21 -16.19 -19.71
C LYS A 258 -16.22 -17.74 -19.81
N GLU A 259 -16.50 -18.33 -20.97
CA GLU A 259 -16.33 -19.79 -21.13
C GLU A 259 -14.91 -20.24 -20.79
N MET A 260 -13.89 -19.41 -21.12
CA MET A 260 -12.49 -19.72 -20.84
C MET A 260 -12.16 -19.57 -19.35
N THR A 261 -12.55 -18.45 -18.72
CA THR A 261 -12.30 -18.25 -17.29
C THR A 261 -13.05 -19.28 -16.43
N ASP A 262 -14.23 -19.76 -16.84
CA ASP A 262 -14.95 -20.85 -16.17
C ASP A 262 -14.17 -22.19 -16.27
N VAL A 263 -13.50 -22.47 -17.40
CA VAL A 263 -12.66 -23.67 -17.57
C VAL A 263 -11.36 -23.57 -16.78
N THR A 264 -10.67 -22.43 -16.84
CA THR A 264 -9.42 -22.22 -16.09
C THR A 264 -9.65 -22.22 -14.58
N ALA A 265 -10.78 -21.68 -14.11
CA ALA A 265 -11.20 -21.76 -12.71
C ALA A 265 -11.45 -23.20 -12.26
N ARG A 266 -12.15 -23.99 -13.07
CA ARG A 266 -12.39 -25.41 -12.79
C ARG A 266 -11.10 -26.22 -12.75
N LEU A 267 -10.17 -25.97 -13.67
CA LEU A 267 -8.82 -26.55 -13.66
C LEU A 267 -8.09 -26.21 -12.35
N ALA A 268 -8.07 -24.95 -11.96
CA ALA A 268 -7.41 -24.51 -10.73
C ALA A 268 -8.01 -25.18 -9.47
N ILE A 269 -9.34 -25.17 -9.32
CA ILE A 269 -10.03 -25.78 -8.16
C ILE A 269 -9.81 -27.29 -8.09
N SER A 270 -9.81 -27.98 -9.24
CA SER A 270 -9.69 -29.45 -9.31
C SER A 270 -8.25 -29.94 -9.16
N GLY A 271 -7.26 -29.04 -8.98
CA GLY A 271 -5.84 -29.41 -9.07
C GLY A 271 -5.49 -29.97 -10.44
N TYR A 272 -6.07 -29.37 -11.49
CA TYR A 272 -5.88 -29.71 -12.91
C TYR A 272 -6.34 -31.13 -13.33
N SER A 273 -7.21 -31.72 -12.53
CA SER A 273 -7.78 -33.06 -12.85
C SER A 273 -9.05 -33.02 -13.72
N ASP A 274 -9.70 -31.83 -13.81
CA ASP A 274 -10.95 -31.65 -14.57
C ASP A 274 -10.89 -30.39 -15.44
N GLY A 275 -11.12 -30.52 -16.76
CA GLY A 275 -11.18 -29.39 -17.69
C GLY A 275 -10.10 -29.37 -18.78
N LEU A 276 -9.12 -30.30 -18.81
CA LEU A 276 -8.04 -30.28 -19.81
C LEU A 276 -8.56 -30.49 -21.25
N GLU A 277 -9.57 -31.33 -21.43
CA GLU A 277 -10.20 -31.54 -22.76
C GLU A 277 -10.94 -30.27 -23.20
N ASP A 278 -11.66 -29.62 -22.27
CA ASP A 278 -12.37 -28.38 -22.56
C ASP A 278 -11.40 -27.22 -22.85
N LEU A 279 -10.28 -27.14 -22.14
CA LEU A 279 -9.21 -26.19 -22.43
C LEU A 279 -8.73 -26.34 -23.88
N SER A 280 -8.36 -27.53 -24.27
CA SER A 280 -7.89 -27.84 -25.63
C SER A 280 -8.96 -27.53 -26.70
N ALA A 281 -10.24 -27.81 -26.39
CA ALA A 281 -11.34 -27.47 -27.27
C ALA A 281 -11.53 -25.97 -27.45
N LEU A 282 -11.43 -25.20 -26.36
CA LEU A 282 -11.50 -23.71 -26.38
C LEU A 282 -10.31 -23.07 -27.11
N GLN A 283 -9.10 -23.58 -26.89
CA GLN A 283 -7.90 -23.16 -27.62
C GLN A 283 -8.04 -23.40 -29.12
N THR A 284 -8.60 -24.56 -29.53
CA THR A 284 -8.88 -24.87 -30.93
C THR A 284 -9.99 -23.98 -31.51
N LYS A 285 -11.03 -23.70 -30.73
CA LYS A 285 -12.21 -22.94 -31.16
C LYS A 285 -11.92 -21.46 -31.33
N TYR A 286 -11.10 -20.86 -30.44
CA TYR A 286 -10.91 -19.42 -30.33
C TYR A 286 -9.47 -18.97 -30.51
N GLY A 287 -8.50 -19.88 -30.63
CA GLY A 287 -7.07 -19.53 -30.66
C GLY A 287 -6.64 -18.59 -31.80
N ASP A 288 -7.36 -18.59 -32.92
CA ASP A 288 -7.10 -17.72 -34.09
C ASP A 288 -7.85 -16.38 -34.01
N GLU A 289 -8.66 -16.15 -32.99
CA GLU A 289 -9.40 -14.89 -32.81
C GLU A 289 -8.48 -13.78 -32.29
N ASP A 290 -8.60 -12.57 -32.83
CA ASP A 290 -7.72 -11.42 -32.48
C ASP A 290 -7.76 -11.08 -30.97
N TRP A 291 -8.89 -11.33 -30.31
CA TRP A 291 -9.09 -11.05 -28.90
C TRP A 291 -8.54 -12.14 -27.96
N PHE A 292 -8.25 -13.35 -28.45
CA PHE A 292 -7.83 -14.47 -27.60
C PHE A 292 -6.58 -14.15 -26.79
N SER A 293 -5.59 -13.50 -27.39
CA SER A 293 -4.35 -13.10 -26.73
C SER A 293 -4.51 -12.00 -25.66
N LEU A 294 -5.70 -11.39 -25.60
CA LEU A 294 -6.07 -10.38 -24.61
C LEU A 294 -6.78 -10.98 -23.38
N VAL A 295 -7.12 -12.25 -23.42
CA VAL A 295 -7.62 -12.99 -22.24
C VAL A 295 -6.41 -13.28 -21.35
N ARG A 296 -6.13 -12.41 -20.40
CA ARG A 296 -4.96 -12.49 -19.53
C ARG A 296 -5.37 -12.88 -18.11
N GLY A 297 -6.02 -12.00 -17.37
CA GLY A 297 -6.35 -12.23 -15.98
C GLY A 297 -5.11 -12.42 -15.09
N GLY A 298 -5.32 -12.82 -13.86
CA GLY A 298 -4.25 -13.16 -12.92
C GLY A 298 -3.59 -14.53 -13.20
N PHE A 299 -4.36 -15.49 -13.73
CA PHE A 299 -3.87 -16.85 -14.04
C PHE A 299 -4.45 -17.44 -15.33
N SER A 300 -5.64 -17.03 -15.77
CA SER A 300 -6.31 -17.59 -16.97
C SER A 300 -5.43 -17.50 -18.21
N GLY A 301 -4.82 -16.36 -18.48
CA GLY A 301 -3.97 -16.19 -19.66
C GLY A 301 -2.73 -17.08 -19.65
N ILE A 302 -2.19 -17.38 -18.47
CA ILE A 302 -1.06 -18.31 -18.32
C ILE A 302 -1.49 -19.72 -18.69
N ILE A 303 -2.63 -20.17 -18.16
CA ILE A 303 -3.19 -21.50 -18.45
C ILE A 303 -3.56 -21.64 -19.94
N LEU A 304 -4.21 -20.62 -20.51
CA LEU A 304 -4.61 -20.59 -21.93
C LEU A 304 -3.41 -20.58 -22.89
N GLY A 305 -2.28 -20.02 -22.46
CA GLY A 305 -1.03 -20.00 -23.22
C GLY A 305 -0.26 -21.33 -23.24
N MET A 306 -0.65 -22.33 -22.42
CA MET A 306 0.01 -23.62 -22.30
C MET A 306 -0.78 -24.72 -23.05
N SER A 307 -0.07 -25.66 -23.68
CA SER A 307 -0.70 -26.92 -24.10
C SER A 307 -1.05 -27.77 -22.87
N ALA A 308 -1.95 -28.75 -23.02
CA ALA A 308 -2.30 -29.67 -21.93
C ALA A 308 -1.05 -30.41 -21.38
N ASP A 309 -0.15 -30.83 -22.28
CA ASP A 309 1.11 -31.49 -21.89
C ASP A 309 2.05 -30.53 -21.14
N ASP A 310 2.19 -29.28 -21.61
CA ASP A 310 3.04 -28.29 -20.97
C ASP A 310 2.46 -27.84 -19.63
N LEU A 311 1.14 -27.67 -19.54
CA LEU A 311 0.45 -27.40 -18.28
C LEU A 311 0.72 -28.52 -17.26
N GLY A 312 0.64 -29.79 -17.67
CA GLY A 312 0.93 -30.95 -16.82
C GLY A 312 2.37 -30.99 -16.31
N GLN A 313 3.34 -30.61 -17.15
CA GLN A 313 4.76 -30.70 -16.82
C GLN A 313 5.30 -29.49 -16.07
N ASN A 314 4.87 -28.28 -16.43
CA ASN A 314 5.44 -27.02 -15.96
C ASN A 314 4.42 -26.16 -15.22
N GLY A 315 3.17 -26.08 -15.71
CA GLY A 315 2.15 -25.20 -15.14
C GLY A 315 1.69 -25.67 -13.76
N ILE A 316 1.37 -26.93 -13.58
CA ILE A 316 0.90 -27.47 -12.29
C ILE A 316 1.96 -27.24 -11.19
N PRO A 317 3.25 -27.63 -11.36
CA PRO A 317 4.26 -27.33 -10.35
C PRO A 317 4.44 -25.84 -10.05
N MET A 318 4.25 -24.98 -11.05
CA MET A 318 4.32 -23.53 -10.86
C MET A 318 3.19 -23.02 -9.97
N PHE A 319 1.95 -23.46 -10.19
CA PHE A 319 0.79 -23.07 -9.37
C PHE A 319 0.81 -23.72 -7.98
N ASP A 320 1.22 -25.00 -7.88
CA ASP A 320 1.37 -25.70 -6.59
C ASP A 320 2.35 -24.99 -5.67
N ARG A 321 3.43 -24.39 -6.23
CA ARG A 321 4.38 -23.59 -5.47
C ARG A 321 3.75 -22.40 -4.76
N LEU A 322 2.70 -21.81 -5.34
CA LEU A 322 1.98 -20.68 -4.77
C LEU A 322 1.12 -21.09 -3.57
N ASN A 323 0.76 -22.38 -3.46
CA ASN A 323 -0.03 -22.95 -2.36
C ASN A 323 -1.35 -22.18 -2.11
N ILE A 324 -2.06 -21.81 -3.19
CA ILE A 324 -3.31 -21.04 -3.11
C ILE A 324 -4.44 -21.91 -2.53
N ASP A 325 -5.17 -21.35 -1.57
CA ASP A 325 -6.45 -21.91 -1.12
C ASP A 325 -7.60 -21.27 -1.92
N TRP A 326 -8.06 -21.97 -2.95
CA TRP A 326 -9.14 -21.52 -3.84
C TRP A 326 -10.53 -21.52 -3.19
N SER A 327 -10.66 -22.08 -1.97
CA SER A 327 -11.96 -22.22 -1.29
C SER A 327 -12.38 -21.01 -0.46
N ILE A 328 -11.51 -20.03 -0.26
CA ILE A 328 -11.77 -18.87 0.57
C ILE A 328 -12.92 -18.05 0.01
N LYS A 329 -13.85 -17.70 0.90
CA LYS A 329 -14.98 -16.81 0.62
C LYS A 329 -14.80 -15.50 1.38
N PRO A 330 -14.22 -14.46 0.76
CA PRO A 330 -13.84 -13.22 1.46
C PRO A 330 -15.01 -12.52 2.15
N MET A 331 -16.20 -12.54 1.53
CA MET A 331 -17.37 -11.90 2.12
C MET A 331 -17.88 -12.60 3.38
N ASP A 332 -17.71 -13.92 3.50
CA ASP A 332 -18.06 -14.61 4.75
C ASP A 332 -17.09 -14.22 5.86
N VAL A 333 -15.79 -14.12 5.55
CA VAL A 333 -14.77 -13.63 6.49
C VAL A 333 -15.08 -12.18 6.94
N LEU A 334 -15.42 -11.29 6.00
CA LEU A 334 -15.69 -9.89 6.30
C LEU A 334 -16.94 -9.68 7.15
N ARG A 335 -17.95 -10.56 7.04
CA ARG A 335 -19.11 -10.53 7.93
C ARG A 335 -18.76 -10.83 9.38
N ASP A 336 -17.68 -11.58 9.62
CA ASP A 336 -17.19 -11.87 10.96
C ASP A 336 -16.30 -10.76 11.54
N VAL A 337 -15.76 -9.85 10.72
CA VAL A 337 -14.98 -8.71 11.19
C VAL A 337 -15.88 -7.70 11.91
N ASN A 338 -15.58 -7.41 13.19
CA ASN A 338 -16.40 -6.55 14.06
C ASN A 338 -15.72 -5.23 14.44
N VAL A 339 -14.54 -4.94 13.88
CA VAL A 339 -13.86 -3.66 14.08
C VAL A 339 -14.14 -2.70 12.92
N PRO A 340 -13.99 -1.37 13.11
CA PRO A 340 -14.09 -0.39 12.04
C PRO A 340 -13.13 -0.71 10.88
N GLN A 341 -13.61 -0.54 9.64
CA GLN A 341 -12.89 -0.86 8.42
C GLN A 341 -12.77 0.35 7.51
N LEU A 342 -11.55 0.63 7.03
CA LEU A 342 -11.30 1.56 5.94
C LEU A 342 -11.01 0.78 4.66
N TRP A 343 -11.72 1.09 3.58
CA TRP A 343 -11.46 0.58 2.24
C TRP A 343 -11.14 1.74 1.31
N VAL A 344 -9.96 1.70 0.69
CA VAL A 344 -9.49 2.73 -0.25
C VAL A 344 -9.30 2.08 -1.61
N LEU A 345 -10.08 2.52 -2.58
CA LEU A 345 -10.19 1.91 -3.90
C LEU A 345 -9.61 2.83 -4.97
N ALA A 346 -8.94 2.25 -5.95
CA ALA A 346 -8.47 2.93 -7.16
C ALA A 346 -9.52 2.77 -8.25
N GLN A 347 -10.07 3.88 -8.77
CA GLN A 347 -11.24 3.83 -9.66
C GLN A 347 -10.99 3.05 -10.95
N ASN A 348 -9.79 3.13 -11.49
CA ASN A 348 -9.41 2.53 -12.77
C ASN A 348 -8.44 1.37 -12.59
N ASP A 349 -8.54 0.66 -11.47
CA ASP A 349 -7.70 -0.49 -11.16
C ASP A 349 -7.87 -1.60 -12.20
N ARG A 350 -6.78 -1.97 -12.87
CA ARG A 350 -6.79 -3.06 -13.87
C ARG A 350 -6.51 -4.43 -13.27
N GLU A 351 -5.69 -4.48 -12.20
CA GLU A 351 -5.38 -5.77 -11.53
C GLU A 351 -6.52 -6.21 -10.62
N ALA A 352 -7.14 -5.24 -9.94
CA ALA A 352 -8.20 -5.48 -8.97
C ALA A 352 -9.48 -4.67 -9.34
N PRO A 353 -10.24 -5.09 -10.37
CA PRO A 353 -11.41 -4.34 -10.83
C PRO A 353 -12.41 -4.06 -9.72
N VAL A 354 -12.73 -2.77 -9.52
CA VAL A 354 -13.41 -2.30 -8.30
C VAL A 354 -14.92 -2.47 -8.29
N SER A 355 -15.59 -2.68 -9.44
CA SER A 355 -17.05 -2.60 -9.53
C SER A 355 -17.76 -3.57 -8.59
N LYS A 356 -17.39 -4.85 -8.61
CA LYS A 356 -17.97 -5.88 -7.74
C LYS A 356 -17.52 -5.73 -6.29
N THR A 357 -16.26 -5.37 -6.08
CA THR A 357 -15.74 -5.07 -4.73
C THR A 357 -16.53 -3.93 -4.07
N LEU A 358 -16.78 -2.84 -4.80
CA LEU A 358 -17.60 -1.73 -4.29
C LEU A 358 -19.03 -2.14 -4.00
N GLU A 359 -19.67 -2.88 -4.91
CA GLU A 359 -21.05 -3.39 -4.73
C GLU A 359 -21.16 -4.22 -3.43
N GLN A 360 -20.23 -5.16 -3.22
CA GLN A 360 -20.21 -6.03 -2.05
C GLN A 360 -19.90 -5.29 -0.75
N LEU A 361 -18.98 -4.31 -0.78
CA LEU A 361 -18.70 -3.44 0.38
C LEU A 361 -19.90 -2.58 0.75
N LEU A 362 -20.63 -2.05 -0.23
CA LEU A 362 -21.87 -1.30 0.00
C LEU A 362 -22.96 -2.19 0.61
N ALA A 363 -23.09 -3.42 0.13
CA ALA A 363 -24.01 -4.40 0.71
C ALA A 363 -23.65 -4.71 2.17
N LEU A 364 -22.37 -4.97 2.46
CA LEU A 364 -21.86 -5.25 3.80
C LEU A 364 -22.11 -4.07 4.76
N ARG A 365 -21.92 -2.83 4.30
CA ARG A 365 -22.29 -1.63 5.04
C ARG A 365 -23.78 -1.54 5.30
N GLY A 366 -24.61 -1.95 4.32
CA GLY A 366 -26.06 -2.06 4.46
C GLY A 366 -26.49 -3.13 5.47
N GLU A 367 -25.70 -4.16 5.68
CA GLU A 367 -25.85 -5.18 6.74
C GLU A 367 -25.49 -4.64 8.14
N GLY A 368 -25.00 -3.39 8.25
CA GLY A 368 -24.70 -2.72 9.51
C GLY A 368 -23.23 -2.78 9.94
N LYS A 369 -22.32 -3.22 9.08
CA LYS A 369 -20.87 -3.17 9.38
C LYS A 369 -20.33 -1.74 9.31
N ASP A 370 -19.40 -1.40 10.19
CA ASP A 370 -18.76 -0.08 10.25
C ASP A 370 -17.65 0.01 9.17
N LEU A 371 -18.04 0.50 7.98
CA LEU A 371 -17.17 0.68 6.84
C LEU A 371 -17.09 2.13 6.38
N LYS A 372 -15.86 2.61 6.21
CA LYS A 372 -15.53 3.82 5.46
C LYS A 372 -14.93 3.40 4.11
N ILE A 373 -15.52 3.90 3.02
CA ILE A 373 -15.08 3.58 1.65
C ILE A 373 -14.69 4.89 0.97
N PHE A 374 -13.45 4.97 0.50
CA PHE A 374 -12.95 6.09 -0.30
C PHE A 374 -12.52 5.56 -1.66
N MET A 375 -12.92 6.26 -2.71
CA MET A 375 -12.51 5.94 -4.08
C MET A 375 -11.72 7.11 -4.66
N PHE A 376 -10.53 6.84 -5.12
CA PHE A 376 -9.68 7.84 -5.79
C PHE A 376 -9.86 7.74 -7.30
N PRO A 377 -10.21 8.86 -7.97
CA PRO A 377 -10.38 8.89 -9.42
C PRO A 377 -9.03 8.80 -10.14
N ASP A 378 -9.06 8.42 -11.41
CA ASP A 378 -7.91 8.44 -12.30
C ASP A 378 -6.68 7.71 -11.74
N THR A 379 -6.92 6.71 -10.88
CA THR A 379 -5.88 5.88 -10.26
C THR A 379 -5.98 4.44 -10.71
N ASP A 380 -4.83 3.83 -10.93
CA ASP A 380 -4.63 2.41 -11.19
C ASP A 380 -4.16 1.66 -9.93
N HIS A 381 -3.93 0.35 -10.03
CA HIS A 381 -3.46 -0.50 -8.95
C HIS A 381 -2.27 0.11 -8.19
N GLY A 382 -2.22 -0.08 -6.87
CA GLY A 382 -1.21 0.58 -6.03
C GLY A 382 -1.46 2.08 -5.80
N MET A 383 -2.65 2.59 -6.14
CA MET A 383 -3.03 4.01 -6.05
C MET A 383 -2.19 4.93 -6.94
N TRP A 384 -1.76 4.42 -8.09
CA TRP A 384 -0.95 5.17 -9.04
C TRP A 384 -1.80 6.05 -9.95
N GLU A 385 -1.49 7.34 -10.01
CA GLU A 385 -1.88 8.20 -11.12
C GLU A 385 -1.08 7.83 -12.36
N TYR A 386 -1.69 7.93 -13.54
CA TYR A 386 -1.04 7.54 -14.80
C TYR A 386 -1.35 8.48 -15.94
N GLN A 387 -0.51 8.43 -16.96
CA GLN A 387 -0.74 9.03 -18.27
C GLN A 387 -0.99 7.93 -19.29
N GLN A 388 -1.94 8.15 -20.20
CA GLN A 388 -2.23 7.20 -21.27
C GLN A 388 -1.16 7.28 -22.34
N GLY A 389 -0.47 6.19 -22.61
CA GLY A 389 0.42 6.03 -23.74
C GLY A 389 -0.36 5.93 -25.06
N SER A 390 0.30 6.23 -26.17
CA SER A 390 -0.30 6.16 -27.52
C SER A 390 -0.66 4.73 -27.96
N ASP A 391 -0.09 3.73 -27.29
CA ASP A 391 -0.31 2.30 -27.51
C ASP A 391 -1.35 1.70 -26.51
N GLY A 392 -2.03 2.54 -25.73
CA GLY A 392 -2.96 2.10 -24.70
C GLY A 392 -2.30 1.68 -23.38
N SER A 393 -0.96 1.74 -23.27
CA SER A 393 -0.25 1.50 -22.01
C SER A 393 -0.52 2.60 -20.99
N ARG A 394 -0.33 2.30 -19.69
CA ARG A 394 -0.37 3.28 -18.61
C ARG A 394 1.02 3.57 -18.09
N ILE A 395 1.46 4.82 -18.21
CA ILE A 395 2.73 5.31 -17.69
C ILE A 395 2.46 5.85 -16.30
N LEU A 396 2.85 5.09 -15.28
CA LEU A 396 2.65 5.46 -13.87
C LEU A 396 3.50 6.68 -13.53
N THR A 397 2.91 7.67 -12.85
CA THR A 397 3.53 8.96 -12.57
C THR A 397 3.84 9.16 -11.10
N ARG A 398 2.84 9.04 -10.22
CA ARG A 398 2.97 9.23 -8.77
C ARG A 398 1.90 8.42 -8.05
N VAL A 399 2.09 8.16 -6.77
CA VAL A 399 0.99 7.74 -5.90
C VAL A 399 0.06 8.94 -5.72
N THR A 400 -1.26 8.73 -5.78
CA THR A 400 -2.22 9.84 -5.72
C THR A 400 -2.09 10.63 -4.42
N ASP A 401 -2.28 11.94 -4.54
CA ASP A 401 -2.16 12.86 -3.41
C ASP A 401 -3.16 12.54 -2.30
N ARG A 402 -2.79 12.81 -1.05
CA ARG A 402 -3.59 12.60 0.16
C ARG A 402 -3.91 11.13 0.49
N TYR A 403 -3.48 10.15 -0.32
CA TYR A 403 -3.68 8.74 -0.02
C TYR A 403 -2.97 8.33 1.28
N TYR A 404 -1.70 8.67 1.42
CA TYR A 404 -0.95 8.37 2.64
C TYR A 404 -1.48 9.13 3.87
N ASP A 405 -2.03 10.35 3.66
CA ASP A 405 -2.66 11.11 4.74
C ASP A 405 -3.91 10.39 5.24
N LEU A 406 -4.77 9.92 4.33
CA LEU A 406 -5.97 9.15 4.66
C LEU A 406 -5.64 7.93 5.52
N LEU A 407 -4.62 7.15 5.13
CA LEU A 407 -4.21 5.96 5.89
C LEU A 407 -3.72 6.31 7.30
N ALA A 408 -2.90 7.34 7.43
CA ALA A 408 -2.35 7.77 8.71
C ALA A 408 -3.43 8.42 9.61
N ASP A 409 -4.31 9.23 9.05
CA ASP A 409 -5.43 9.85 9.77
C ASP A 409 -6.44 8.79 10.26
N TRP A 410 -6.66 7.73 9.47
CA TRP A 410 -7.45 6.57 9.91
C TRP A 410 -6.80 5.88 11.11
N ALA A 411 -5.50 5.62 11.05
CA ALA A 411 -4.75 5.04 12.16
C ALA A 411 -4.82 5.90 13.42
N GLY A 412 -4.79 7.22 13.27
CA GLY A 412 -4.89 8.21 14.35
C GLY A 412 -6.31 8.52 14.80
N ALA A 413 -7.35 7.87 14.26
CA ALA A 413 -8.76 8.19 14.48
C ALA A 413 -9.10 9.68 14.25
N SER A 414 -8.45 10.32 13.28
CA SER A 414 -8.45 11.76 13.06
C SER A 414 -8.72 12.14 11.59
N LEU A 415 -9.66 11.45 10.93
CA LEU A 415 -10.00 11.72 9.53
C LEU A 415 -10.26 13.20 9.25
N GLN A 416 -9.56 13.78 8.28
CA GLN A 416 -9.63 15.18 7.88
C GLN A 416 -9.88 15.33 6.37
N PRO A 417 -11.09 15.00 5.88
CA PRO A 417 -11.43 15.20 4.46
C PRO A 417 -11.36 16.69 4.05
N PRO A 418 -11.16 17.00 2.76
CA PRO A 418 -11.15 16.06 1.63
C PRO A 418 -9.79 15.38 1.40
N TYR A 419 -9.83 14.12 0.91
CA TYR A 419 -8.65 13.35 0.52
C TYR A 419 -8.55 13.18 -1.01
N ALA A 420 -8.82 14.19 -1.80
CA ALA A 420 -8.95 14.19 -3.25
C ALA A 420 -10.30 13.63 -3.77
N MET A 421 -11.00 12.79 -3.00
CA MET A 421 -12.39 12.36 -3.28
C MET A 421 -13.22 12.35 -2.02
N SER A 422 -14.53 12.42 -2.19
CA SER A 422 -15.46 12.24 -1.08
C SER A 422 -15.59 10.77 -0.72
N GLU A 423 -15.86 10.50 0.55
CA GLU A 423 -16.31 9.19 1.01
C GLU A 423 -17.50 8.73 0.15
N VAL A 424 -17.46 7.48 -0.30
CA VAL A 424 -18.58 6.86 -1.01
C VAL A 424 -19.72 6.66 -0.02
N LYS A 425 -20.87 7.29 -0.30
CA LYS A 425 -22.04 7.26 0.57
C LYS A 425 -22.92 6.05 0.30
#